data_519cfff2924f0e64b44c5ddd187d150f
#
_entry.id   519cfff2924f0e64b44c5ddd187d150f
#
_cell.length_a   1.000
_cell.length_b   1.000
_cell.length_c   1.000
_cell.angle_alpha   90.00
_cell.angle_beta   90.00
_cell.angle_gamma   90.00
#
_symmetry.space_group_name_H-M   'P 1'
#
loop_
_entity.id
_entity.type
_entity.pdbx_description
1 polymer ?
#
loop_
_entity_poly.entity_id
_entity_poly.type
_entity_poly.pdbx_seq_one_letter_code
_entity_poly.pdbx_strand_id
1 'polypeptide(L)'
;ATTAAPLDTSKFAPQVAAQDAAQTSAYNLATGQGIGAFSPYVTQAGAYDTAAAGALGTAGGFTGPQAYQQFQSPYQQDIIDATLAEYDTQAAAGMTGIGQQAAMSGNLGGGREGVMRSQYQNKSDLNRSLLQSGLLQQGYTQSNQLANQAFGQQMNLGQAQQGLSQNQQGLAGLVPSLYQQDVSTLGSAGAGQQAQAQAVLDAQREGNRLEAYEPYERLGYQGQGIA
;
A
#
# COMPACT_ATOMS: atom_id res chain seq x y z
N ALA A 1 -14.13 -89.74 -12.20
CA ALA A 1 -14.70 -88.40 -12.28
C ALA A 1 -13.73 -87.43 -11.56
N THR A 2 -12.93 -86.70 -12.33
CA THR A 2 -12.08 -85.61 -11.80
C THR A 2 -12.98 -84.42 -11.54
N THR A 3 -13.38 -84.22 -10.30
CA THR A 3 -14.07 -82.98 -9.88
C THR A 3 -13.04 -81.83 -9.88
N ALA A 4 -13.25 -80.88 -10.76
CA ALA A 4 -12.44 -79.64 -10.73
C ALA A 4 -12.66 -78.99 -9.36
N ALA A 5 -11.56 -78.46 -8.76
CA ALA A 5 -11.63 -77.69 -7.53
C ALA A 5 -12.53 -76.46 -7.76
N PRO A 6 -13.27 -75.99 -6.73
CA PRO A 6 -14.05 -74.74 -6.89
C PRO A 6 -13.22 -73.58 -7.38
N LEU A 7 -13.75 -72.79 -8.31
CA LEU A 7 -13.07 -71.62 -8.88
C LEU A 7 -12.89 -70.57 -7.77
N ASP A 8 -11.64 -70.19 -7.48
CA ASP A 8 -11.34 -69.11 -6.56
C ASP A 8 -11.48 -67.76 -7.25
N THR A 9 -12.63 -67.12 -7.08
CA THR A 9 -12.97 -65.83 -7.67
C THR A 9 -12.33 -64.65 -6.95
N SER A 10 -11.68 -64.84 -5.81
CA SER A 10 -11.07 -63.76 -5.03
C SER A 10 -9.88 -63.15 -5.75
N LYS A 11 -9.17 -63.91 -6.59
CA LYS A 11 -7.99 -63.46 -7.35
C LYS A 11 -8.30 -62.46 -8.47
N PHE A 12 -9.56 -62.39 -8.93
CA PHE A 12 -9.98 -61.43 -9.97
C PHE A 12 -11.18 -60.57 -9.49
N ALA A 13 -11.27 -60.32 -8.16
CA ALA A 13 -12.18 -59.33 -7.60
C ALA A 13 -11.84 -57.93 -8.12
N PRO A 14 -12.81 -57.05 -8.39
CA PRO A 14 -12.56 -55.69 -8.84
C PRO A 14 -11.74 -54.92 -7.80
N GLN A 15 -10.66 -54.28 -8.24
CA GLN A 15 -9.85 -53.41 -7.42
C GLN A 15 -9.90 -52.02 -8.00
N VAL A 16 -9.91 -51.00 -7.14
CA VAL A 16 -9.86 -49.59 -7.52
C VAL A 16 -8.48 -49.06 -7.18
N ALA A 17 -7.84 -48.38 -8.15
CA ALA A 17 -6.58 -47.75 -7.92
C ALA A 17 -6.71 -46.67 -6.84
N ALA A 18 -5.73 -46.62 -5.94
CA ALA A 18 -5.66 -45.55 -4.93
C ALA A 18 -5.49 -44.18 -5.59
N GLN A 19 -5.90 -43.15 -4.88
CA GLN A 19 -5.61 -41.77 -5.33
C GLN A 19 -4.11 -41.55 -5.44
N ASP A 20 -3.69 -40.90 -6.54
CA ASP A 20 -2.30 -40.55 -6.73
C ASP A 20 -1.88 -39.38 -5.84
N ALA A 21 -0.57 -39.28 -5.58
CA ALA A 21 0.01 -38.21 -4.78
C ALA A 21 -0.29 -36.81 -5.36
N ALA A 22 -0.35 -36.67 -6.69
CA ALA A 22 -0.69 -35.41 -7.35
C ALA A 22 -2.15 -35.00 -7.11
N GLN A 23 -3.10 -35.96 -7.12
CA GLN A 23 -4.50 -35.70 -6.78
C GLN A 23 -4.66 -35.29 -5.32
N THR A 24 -3.94 -35.96 -4.42
CA THR A 24 -3.95 -35.62 -3.00
C THR A 24 -3.37 -34.21 -2.79
N SER A 25 -2.30 -33.86 -3.49
CA SER A 25 -1.71 -32.52 -3.46
C SER A 25 -2.67 -31.47 -4.02
N ALA A 26 -3.35 -31.74 -5.13
CA ALA A 26 -4.38 -30.85 -5.70
C ALA A 26 -5.52 -30.60 -4.71
N TYR A 27 -6.00 -31.65 -4.06
CA TYR A 27 -7.04 -31.52 -3.05
C TYR A 27 -6.58 -30.69 -1.85
N ASN A 28 -5.39 -30.96 -1.33
CA ASN A 28 -4.82 -30.21 -0.19
C ASN A 28 -4.58 -28.73 -0.56
N LEU A 29 -4.13 -28.45 -1.77
CA LEU A 29 -3.95 -27.09 -2.27
C LEU A 29 -5.30 -26.37 -2.38
N ALA A 30 -6.31 -27.02 -2.96
CA ALA A 30 -7.65 -26.46 -3.10
C ALA A 30 -8.34 -26.18 -1.76
N THR A 31 -8.19 -27.09 -0.78
CA THR A 31 -8.87 -26.98 0.52
C THR A 31 -8.09 -26.18 1.57
N GLY A 32 -6.76 -26.23 1.54
CA GLY A 32 -5.90 -25.63 2.57
C GLY A 32 -5.40 -24.22 2.23
N GLN A 33 -5.12 -23.93 0.98
CA GLN A 33 -4.51 -22.67 0.56
C GLN A 33 -5.24 -21.94 -0.56
N GLY A 34 -6.06 -22.63 -1.37
CA GLY A 34 -6.74 -22.04 -2.52
C GLY A 34 -7.83 -21.04 -2.14
N ILE A 35 -8.57 -21.32 -1.05
CA ILE A 35 -9.65 -20.46 -0.56
C ILE A 35 -9.06 -19.46 0.43
N GLY A 36 -9.03 -18.18 0.05
CA GLY A 36 -8.53 -17.10 0.92
C GLY A 36 -7.06 -16.75 0.76
N ALA A 37 -6.32 -17.40 -0.12
CA ALA A 37 -4.92 -17.05 -0.42
C ALA A 37 -4.73 -15.58 -0.87
N PHE A 38 -5.77 -14.96 -1.43
CA PHE A 38 -5.81 -13.55 -1.81
C PHE A 38 -6.09 -12.61 -0.62
N SER A 39 -6.58 -13.14 0.51
CA SER A 39 -6.99 -12.33 1.69
C SER A 39 -5.88 -11.40 2.19
N PRO A 40 -4.59 -11.81 2.32
CA PRO A 40 -3.52 -10.92 2.73
C PRO A 40 -3.36 -9.71 1.80
N TYR A 41 -3.50 -9.90 0.48
CA TYR A 41 -3.38 -8.83 -0.51
C TYR A 41 -4.53 -7.84 -0.42
N VAL A 42 -5.76 -8.33 -0.21
CA VAL A 42 -6.94 -7.47 0.00
C VAL A 42 -6.83 -6.68 1.30
N THR A 43 -6.37 -7.32 2.38
CA THR A 43 -6.15 -6.64 3.67
C THR A 43 -5.09 -5.55 3.54
N GLN A 44 -4.00 -5.84 2.84
CA GLN A 44 -2.93 -4.87 2.61
C GLN A 44 -3.38 -3.72 1.70
N ALA A 45 -4.18 -4.01 0.67
CA ALA A 45 -4.80 -2.99 -0.16
C ALA A 45 -5.68 -2.04 0.68
N GLY A 46 -6.52 -2.58 1.56
CA GLY A 46 -7.33 -1.78 2.48
C GLY A 46 -6.51 -0.93 3.44
N ALA A 47 -5.34 -1.40 3.89
CA ALA A 47 -4.42 -0.61 4.70
C ALA A 47 -3.84 0.57 3.90
N TYR A 48 -3.47 0.36 2.64
CA TYR A 48 -3.00 1.44 1.76
C TYR A 48 -4.11 2.45 1.44
N ASP A 49 -5.35 2.01 1.23
CA ASP A 49 -6.49 2.91 1.01
C ASP A 49 -6.75 3.77 2.25
N THR A 50 -6.67 3.19 3.44
CA THR A 50 -6.82 3.93 4.71
C THR A 50 -5.69 4.96 4.87
N ALA A 51 -4.46 4.58 4.57
CA ALA A 51 -3.31 5.48 4.63
C ALA A 51 -3.40 6.60 3.58
N ALA A 52 -3.89 6.30 2.36
CA ALA A 52 -4.14 7.29 1.33
C ALA A 52 -5.21 8.30 1.76
N ALA A 53 -6.33 7.81 2.33
CA ALA A 53 -7.38 8.67 2.88
C ALA A 53 -6.85 9.56 4.02
N GLY A 54 -5.98 9.03 4.89
CA GLY A 54 -5.31 9.80 5.93
C GLY A 54 -4.40 10.90 5.36
N ALA A 55 -3.59 10.58 4.35
CA ALA A 55 -2.74 11.55 3.68
C ALA A 55 -3.55 12.67 3.00
N LEU A 56 -4.63 12.31 2.31
CA LEU A 56 -5.54 13.28 1.68
C LEU A 56 -6.27 14.14 2.71
N GLY A 57 -6.69 13.54 3.84
CA GLY A 57 -7.28 14.27 4.97
C GLY A 57 -6.31 15.28 5.56
N THR A 58 -5.04 14.90 5.74
CA THR A 58 -3.97 15.81 6.20
C THR A 58 -3.71 16.91 5.18
N ALA A 59 -3.67 16.59 3.87
CA ALA A 59 -3.53 17.57 2.81
C ALA A 59 -4.66 18.61 2.84
N GLY A 60 -5.91 18.17 3.13
CA GLY A 60 -7.05 19.06 3.30
C GLY A 60 -6.85 20.11 4.42
N GLY A 61 -6.12 19.77 5.48
CA GLY A 61 -5.76 20.71 6.54
C GLY A 61 -4.79 21.81 6.10
N PHE A 62 -4.07 21.62 5.01
CA PHE A 62 -3.15 22.61 4.42
C PHE A 62 -3.84 23.51 3.38
N THR A 63 -5.13 23.33 3.14
CA THR A 63 -5.95 24.17 2.27
C THR A 63 -6.89 25.02 3.10
N GLY A 64 -7.04 26.27 2.80
CA GLY A 64 -7.95 27.16 3.50
C GLY A 64 -7.30 28.43 4.01
N PRO A 65 -8.09 29.41 4.45
CA PRO A 65 -7.62 30.75 4.77
C PRO A 65 -6.70 30.78 6.01
N GLN A 66 -6.70 29.75 6.82
CA GLN A 66 -5.87 29.64 8.04
C GLN A 66 -4.75 28.57 7.93
N ALA A 67 -4.61 27.92 6.78
CA ALA A 67 -3.61 26.86 6.58
C ALA A 67 -2.17 27.36 6.85
N TYR A 68 -1.87 28.60 6.50
CA TYR A 68 -0.55 29.20 6.72
C TYR A 68 -0.18 29.32 8.20
N GLN A 69 -1.16 29.39 9.12
CA GLN A 69 -0.91 29.56 10.55
C GLN A 69 -0.12 28.41 11.16
N GLN A 70 -0.31 27.19 10.65
CA GLN A 70 0.43 26.00 11.09
C GLN A 70 1.92 26.04 10.72
N PHE A 71 2.27 26.86 9.71
CA PHE A 71 3.61 27.02 9.21
C PHE A 71 4.26 28.34 9.63
N GLN A 72 3.58 29.16 10.42
CA GLN A 72 4.19 30.34 11.02
C GLN A 72 5.25 29.92 12.01
N SER A 73 6.44 30.51 11.90
CA SER A 73 7.50 30.30 12.89
C SER A 73 7.09 30.92 14.23
N PRO A 74 7.18 30.19 15.34
CA PRO A 74 6.96 30.78 16.66
C PRO A 74 7.91 31.93 16.97
N TYR A 75 9.07 31.96 16.30
CA TYR A 75 10.08 33.05 16.45
C TYR A 75 9.82 34.25 15.55
N GLN A 76 8.81 34.19 14.66
CA GLN A 76 8.55 35.31 13.74
C GLN A 76 8.19 36.59 14.47
N GLN A 77 7.38 36.47 15.53
CA GLN A 77 7.02 37.62 16.37
C GLN A 77 8.24 38.20 17.08
N ASP A 78 9.11 37.35 17.62
CA ASP A 78 10.34 37.78 18.29
C ASP A 78 11.29 38.51 17.32
N ILE A 79 11.38 38.03 16.06
CA ILE A 79 12.18 38.69 15.02
C ILE A 79 11.58 40.06 14.68
N ILE A 80 10.27 40.16 14.54
CA ILE A 80 9.58 41.43 14.27
C ILE A 80 9.83 42.40 15.42
N ASP A 81 9.62 41.96 16.67
CA ASP A 81 9.78 42.80 17.84
C ASP A 81 11.23 43.24 18.02
N ALA A 82 12.23 42.38 17.81
CA ALA A 82 13.65 42.75 17.85
C ALA A 82 14.00 43.74 16.74
N THR A 83 13.49 43.55 15.54
CA THR A 83 13.74 44.46 14.41
C THR A 83 13.12 45.84 14.64
N LEU A 84 11.91 45.87 15.19
CA LEU A 84 11.24 47.12 15.54
C LEU A 84 11.92 47.82 16.71
N ALA A 85 12.42 47.12 17.72
CA ALA A 85 13.20 47.68 18.83
C ALA A 85 14.51 48.30 18.33
N GLU A 86 15.20 47.65 17.41
CA GLU A 86 16.42 48.22 16.78
C GLU A 86 16.07 49.50 15.99
N TYR A 87 14.98 49.48 15.23
CA TYR A 87 14.48 50.65 14.50
C TYR A 87 14.15 51.80 15.47
N ASP A 88 13.45 51.53 16.60
CA ASP A 88 13.10 52.55 17.61
C ASP A 88 14.34 53.15 18.25
N THR A 89 15.40 52.35 18.46
CA THR A 89 16.70 52.83 18.96
C THR A 89 17.35 53.80 17.97
N GLN A 90 17.34 53.44 16.67
CA GLN A 90 17.88 54.33 15.61
C GLN A 90 17.04 55.61 15.47
N ALA A 91 15.70 55.51 15.59
CA ALA A 91 14.84 56.69 15.57
C ALA A 91 15.09 57.63 16.76
N ALA A 92 15.31 57.09 17.95
CA ALA A 92 15.67 57.88 19.13
C ALA A 92 17.02 58.58 18.95
N ALA A 93 18.01 57.91 18.39
CA ALA A 93 19.32 58.53 18.07
C ALA A 93 19.17 59.70 17.05
N GLY A 94 18.33 59.51 16.02
CA GLY A 94 18.01 60.56 15.07
C GLY A 94 17.33 61.80 15.70
N MET A 95 16.41 61.56 16.66
CA MET A 95 15.79 62.65 17.43
C MET A 95 16.81 63.42 18.26
N THR A 96 17.74 62.70 18.90
CA THR A 96 18.85 63.33 19.63
C THR A 96 19.74 64.16 18.73
N GLY A 97 20.02 63.69 17.50
CA GLY A 97 20.76 64.45 16.52
C GLY A 97 20.11 65.76 16.11
N ILE A 98 18.78 65.79 15.96
CA ILE A 98 18.01 67.03 15.69
C ILE A 98 18.19 68.02 16.84
N GLY A 99 18.11 67.55 18.10
CA GLY A 99 18.34 68.39 19.29
C GLY A 99 19.76 68.96 19.33
N GLN A 100 20.77 68.14 19.03
CA GLN A 100 22.18 68.59 18.97
C GLN A 100 22.39 69.67 17.90
N GLN A 101 21.81 69.48 16.69
CA GLN A 101 21.88 70.42 15.60
C GLN A 101 21.17 71.73 15.95
N ALA A 102 20.01 71.69 16.67
CA ALA A 102 19.29 72.84 17.15
C ALA A 102 20.14 73.60 18.21
N ALA A 103 20.81 72.85 19.11
CA ALA A 103 21.72 73.47 20.11
C ALA A 103 22.91 74.18 19.47
N MET A 104 23.56 73.54 18.48
CA MET A 104 24.70 74.19 17.75
C MET A 104 24.28 75.40 16.99
N SER A 105 23.05 75.47 16.49
CA SER A 105 22.55 76.67 15.75
C SER A 105 21.93 77.73 16.64
N GLY A 106 21.98 77.57 17.98
CA GLY A 106 21.39 78.47 18.94
C GLY A 106 19.87 78.55 18.95
N ASN A 107 19.17 77.51 18.39
CA ASN A 107 17.76 77.54 18.18
C ASN A 107 17.05 76.45 19.03
N LEU A 108 17.68 76.03 20.13
CA LEU A 108 17.16 75.02 21.06
C LEU A 108 15.84 75.50 21.68
N GLY A 109 14.78 74.68 21.59
CA GLY A 109 13.46 75.02 22.07
C GLY A 109 12.66 75.97 21.16
N GLY A 110 13.18 76.32 20.02
CA GLY A 110 12.50 77.17 19.03
C GLY A 110 11.43 76.40 18.20
N GLY A 111 10.45 77.14 17.68
CA GLY A 111 9.39 76.57 16.86
C GLY A 111 9.89 75.74 15.63
N ARG A 112 11.07 76.09 15.10
CA ARG A 112 11.70 75.35 14.01
C ARG A 112 12.18 73.96 14.41
N GLU A 113 12.76 73.80 15.59
CA GLU A 113 13.12 72.49 16.17
C GLU A 113 11.87 71.65 16.40
N GLY A 114 10.78 72.21 16.93
CA GLY A 114 9.52 71.54 17.15
C GLY A 114 8.92 70.99 15.85
N VAL A 115 8.94 71.76 14.76
CA VAL A 115 8.50 71.32 13.46
C VAL A 115 9.38 70.18 12.90
N MET A 116 10.71 70.31 13.02
CA MET A 116 11.63 69.25 12.55
C MET A 116 11.45 67.96 13.34
N ARG A 117 11.30 68.04 14.66
CA ARG A 117 11.00 66.85 15.48
C ARG A 117 9.67 66.19 15.13
N SER A 118 8.61 67.00 14.97
CA SER A 118 7.29 66.48 14.56
C SER A 118 7.33 65.83 13.17
N GLN A 119 7.99 66.45 12.20
CA GLN A 119 8.16 65.84 10.86
C GLN A 119 8.97 64.54 10.93
N TYR A 120 10.03 64.49 11.73
CA TYR A 120 10.85 63.31 11.91
C TYR A 120 10.04 62.17 12.58
N GLN A 121 9.28 62.48 13.65
CA GLN A 121 8.41 61.50 14.28
C GLN A 121 7.38 60.94 13.32
N ASN A 122 6.63 61.78 12.61
CA ASN A 122 5.63 61.33 11.65
C ASN A 122 6.24 60.42 10.57
N LYS A 123 7.43 60.75 10.06
CA LYS A 123 8.14 59.95 9.07
C LYS A 123 8.67 58.66 9.66
N SER A 124 9.16 58.69 10.91
CA SER A 124 9.61 57.51 11.64
C SER A 124 8.46 56.52 11.91
N ASP A 125 7.32 57.00 12.38
CA ASP A 125 6.13 56.20 12.64
C ASP A 125 5.59 55.52 11.36
N LEU A 126 5.59 56.28 10.25
CA LEU A 126 5.22 55.74 8.95
C LEU A 126 6.19 54.61 8.52
N ASN A 127 7.50 54.86 8.60
CA ASN A 127 8.51 53.87 8.25
C ASN A 127 8.44 52.62 9.14
N ARG A 128 8.19 52.81 10.43
CA ARG A 128 7.98 51.70 11.39
C ARG A 128 6.80 50.84 10.98
N SER A 129 5.67 51.45 10.64
CA SER A 129 4.46 50.76 10.15
C SER A 129 4.71 50.02 8.84
N LEU A 130 5.44 50.62 7.90
CA LEU A 130 5.82 49.96 6.64
C LEU A 130 6.78 48.81 6.86
N LEU A 131 7.77 48.94 7.76
CA LEU A 131 8.66 47.83 8.15
C LEU A 131 7.91 46.68 8.76
N GLN A 132 7.00 46.95 9.72
CA GLN A 132 6.16 45.94 10.36
C GLN A 132 5.28 45.19 9.35
N SER A 133 4.61 45.93 8.46
CA SER A 133 3.75 45.31 7.44
C SER A 133 4.57 44.51 6.42
N GLY A 134 5.77 44.96 6.06
CA GLY A 134 6.69 44.23 5.21
C GLY A 134 7.13 42.88 5.82
N LEU A 135 7.51 42.88 7.10
CA LEU A 135 7.91 41.67 7.82
C LEU A 135 6.75 40.70 7.97
N LEU A 136 5.54 41.18 8.27
CA LEU A 136 4.33 40.35 8.33
C LEU A 136 4.00 39.75 6.97
N GLN A 137 4.10 40.54 5.90
CA GLN A 137 3.86 40.06 4.53
C GLN A 137 4.88 38.99 4.12
N GLN A 138 6.15 39.18 4.47
CA GLN A 138 7.21 38.20 4.19
C GLN A 138 6.92 36.87 4.91
N GLY A 139 6.57 36.91 6.20
CA GLY A 139 6.23 35.74 6.98
C GLY A 139 5.00 35.02 6.41
N TYR A 140 3.97 35.77 6.03
CA TYR A 140 2.78 35.21 5.39
C TYR A 140 3.12 34.49 4.06
N THR A 141 3.93 35.12 3.22
CA THR A 141 4.33 34.52 1.94
C THR A 141 5.12 33.24 2.14
N GLN A 142 6.09 33.23 3.07
CA GLN A 142 6.88 32.04 3.40
C GLN A 142 6.01 30.92 3.96
N SER A 143 5.09 31.24 4.89
CA SER A 143 4.17 30.25 5.47
C SER A 143 3.24 29.64 4.41
N ASN A 144 2.75 30.44 3.47
CA ASN A 144 1.96 29.92 2.34
C ASN A 144 2.76 29.01 1.41
N GLN A 145 4.03 29.34 1.14
CA GLN A 145 4.91 28.48 0.33
C GLN A 145 5.11 27.12 1.00
N LEU A 146 5.37 27.12 2.32
CA LEU A 146 5.52 25.88 3.10
C LEU A 146 4.20 25.08 3.13
N ALA A 147 3.07 25.74 3.30
CA ALA A 147 1.75 25.08 3.25
C ALA A 147 1.50 24.41 1.89
N ASN A 148 1.79 25.11 0.79
CA ASN A 148 1.64 24.55 -0.55
C ASN A 148 2.61 23.38 -0.81
N GLN A 149 3.84 23.47 -0.31
CA GLN A 149 4.80 22.37 -0.41
C GLN A 149 4.35 21.15 0.39
N ALA A 150 3.88 21.34 1.63
CA ALA A 150 3.36 20.27 2.47
C ALA A 150 2.11 19.63 1.85
N PHE A 151 1.21 20.44 1.29
CA PHE A 151 0.06 19.95 0.53
C PHE A 151 0.48 19.07 -0.64
N GLY A 152 1.44 19.53 -1.46
CA GLY A 152 1.96 18.77 -2.60
C GLY A 152 2.59 17.44 -2.17
N GLN A 153 3.36 17.42 -1.09
CA GLN A 153 3.95 16.21 -0.54
C GLN A 153 2.89 15.20 -0.07
N GLN A 154 1.86 15.66 0.64
CA GLN A 154 0.78 14.80 1.12
C GLN A 154 -0.08 14.26 -0.03
N MET A 155 -0.35 15.08 -1.05
CA MET A 155 -1.03 14.63 -2.26
C MET A 155 -0.25 13.54 -3.00
N ASN A 156 1.06 13.72 -3.17
CA ASN A 156 1.92 12.72 -3.80
C ASN A 156 1.96 11.42 -2.98
N LEU A 157 2.02 11.51 -1.66
CA LEU A 157 1.98 10.35 -0.77
C LEU A 157 0.65 9.61 -0.90
N GLY A 158 -0.48 10.34 -0.90
CA GLY A 158 -1.81 9.75 -1.09
C GLY A 158 -1.94 9.03 -2.43
N GLN A 159 -1.46 9.63 -3.52
CA GLN A 159 -1.46 9.00 -4.84
C GLN A 159 -0.56 7.76 -4.91
N ALA A 160 0.63 7.81 -4.30
CA ALA A 160 1.53 6.66 -4.23
C ALA A 160 0.89 5.49 -3.46
N GLN A 161 0.25 5.76 -2.34
CA GLN A 161 -0.46 4.74 -1.56
C GLN A 161 -1.66 4.16 -2.32
N GLN A 162 -2.41 4.99 -3.03
CA GLN A 162 -3.51 4.54 -3.89
C GLN A 162 -2.99 3.64 -5.03
N GLY A 163 -1.85 3.98 -5.64
CA GLY A 163 -1.19 3.13 -6.63
C GLY A 163 -0.76 1.77 -6.05
N LEU A 164 -0.25 1.74 -4.83
CA LEU A 164 0.08 0.49 -4.12
C LEU A 164 -1.17 -0.34 -3.82
N SER A 165 -2.27 0.29 -3.40
CA SER A 165 -3.55 -0.39 -3.20
C SER A 165 -4.04 -1.07 -4.47
N GLN A 166 -4.06 -0.36 -5.61
CA GLN A 166 -4.45 -0.92 -6.90
C GLN A 166 -3.56 -2.10 -7.32
N ASN A 167 -2.25 -2.00 -7.07
CA ASN A 167 -1.31 -3.09 -7.36
C ASN A 167 -1.61 -4.33 -6.51
N GLN A 168 -1.89 -4.16 -5.22
CA GLN A 168 -2.29 -5.26 -4.33
C GLN A 168 -3.63 -5.87 -4.72
N GLN A 169 -4.60 -5.06 -5.15
CA GLN A 169 -5.88 -5.55 -5.68
C GLN A 169 -5.67 -6.36 -6.97
N GLY A 170 -4.76 -5.92 -7.84
CA GLY A 170 -4.37 -6.68 -9.03
C GLY A 170 -3.77 -8.03 -8.69
N LEU A 171 -2.86 -8.10 -7.72
CA LEU A 171 -2.30 -9.35 -7.21
C LEU A 171 -3.36 -10.25 -6.57
N ALA A 172 -4.28 -9.67 -5.79
CA ALA A 172 -5.40 -10.41 -5.21
C ALA A 172 -6.28 -11.08 -6.29
N GLY A 173 -6.44 -10.44 -7.46
CA GLY A 173 -7.16 -11.02 -8.60
C GLY A 173 -6.39 -12.12 -9.33
N LEU A 174 -5.05 -12.04 -9.37
CA LEU A 174 -4.20 -13.04 -10.04
C LEU A 174 -4.02 -14.32 -9.20
N VAL A 175 -3.90 -14.21 -7.88
CA VAL A 175 -3.63 -15.33 -6.99
C VAL A 175 -4.65 -16.47 -7.15
N PRO A 176 -5.98 -16.24 -7.15
CA PRO A 176 -6.96 -17.30 -7.34
C PRO A 176 -6.83 -18.03 -8.68
N SER A 177 -6.51 -17.29 -9.75
CA SER A 177 -6.35 -17.89 -11.09
C SER A 177 -5.12 -18.78 -11.19
N LEU A 178 -4.01 -18.42 -10.56
CA LEU A 178 -2.81 -19.26 -10.46
C LEU A 178 -3.07 -20.52 -9.64
N TYR A 179 -3.71 -20.39 -8.49
CA TYR A 179 -4.10 -21.57 -7.69
C TYR A 179 -5.05 -22.50 -8.43
N GLN A 180 -6.03 -21.96 -9.17
CA GLN A 180 -6.93 -22.75 -9.98
C GLN A 180 -6.18 -23.49 -11.09
N GLN A 181 -5.22 -22.86 -11.72
CA GLN A 181 -4.37 -23.47 -12.73
C GLN A 181 -3.52 -24.61 -12.14
N ASP A 182 -2.91 -24.40 -10.99
CA ASP A 182 -2.10 -25.42 -10.30
C ASP A 182 -2.95 -26.62 -9.90
N VAL A 183 -4.12 -26.39 -9.29
CA VAL A 183 -5.08 -27.45 -8.91
C VAL A 183 -5.53 -28.21 -10.13
N SER A 184 -5.84 -27.56 -11.25
CA SER A 184 -6.24 -28.17 -12.51
C SER A 184 -5.11 -29.02 -13.11
N THR A 185 -3.89 -28.51 -13.11
CA THR A 185 -2.71 -29.21 -13.64
C THR A 185 -2.38 -30.45 -12.83
N LEU A 186 -2.33 -30.32 -11.49
CA LEU A 186 -2.07 -31.44 -10.58
C LEU A 186 -3.20 -32.47 -10.65
N GLY A 187 -4.45 -32.01 -10.69
CA GLY A 187 -5.62 -32.90 -10.81
C GLY A 187 -5.62 -33.71 -12.10
N SER A 188 -5.30 -33.07 -13.23
CA SER A 188 -5.24 -33.76 -14.53
C SER A 188 -4.06 -34.74 -14.62
N ALA A 189 -2.89 -34.36 -14.10
CA ALA A 189 -1.74 -35.24 -14.03
C ALA A 189 -2.01 -36.47 -13.15
N GLY A 190 -2.59 -36.26 -11.98
CA GLY A 190 -2.96 -37.36 -11.05
C GLY A 190 -4.06 -38.27 -11.61
N ALA A 191 -5.05 -37.69 -12.33
CA ALA A 191 -6.07 -38.50 -13.02
C ALA A 191 -5.46 -39.41 -14.10
N GLY A 192 -4.46 -38.90 -14.86
CA GLY A 192 -3.72 -39.68 -15.82
C GLY A 192 -2.94 -40.85 -15.19
N GLN A 193 -2.26 -40.59 -14.07
CA GLN A 193 -1.54 -41.64 -13.33
C GLN A 193 -2.50 -42.67 -12.69
N GLN A 194 -3.63 -42.23 -12.14
CA GLN A 194 -4.65 -43.14 -11.62
C GLN A 194 -5.24 -44.00 -12.72
N ALA A 195 -5.53 -43.45 -13.89
CA ALA A 195 -6.02 -44.22 -15.05
C ALA A 195 -5.00 -45.29 -15.48
N GLN A 196 -3.71 -44.97 -15.47
CA GLN A 196 -2.63 -45.91 -15.77
C GLN A 196 -2.57 -47.03 -14.71
N ALA A 197 -2.62 -46.68 -13.42
CA ALA A 197 -2.64 -47.66 -12.33
C ALA A 197 -3.87 -48.55 -12.40
N GLN A 198 -5.05 -48.01 -12.74
CA GLN A 198 -6.28 -48.77 -12.93
C GLN A 198 -6.15 -49.72 -14.13
N ALA A 199 -5.56 -49.28 -15.26
CA ALA A 199 -5.32 -50.15 -16.43
C ALA A 199 -4.43 -51.35 -16.08
N VAL A 200 -3.39 -51.14 -15.26
CA VAL A 200 -2.52 -52.21 -14.76
C VAL A 200 -3.32 -53.23 -13.89
N LEU A 201 -4.13 -52.73 -12.97
CA LEU A 201 -4.97 -53.59 -12.13
C LEU A 201 -5.99 -54.36 -12.97
N ASP A 202 -6.60 -53.73 -13.96
CA ASP A 202 -7.56 -54.40 -14.85
C ASP A 202 -6.86 -55.44 -15.76
N ALA A 203 -5.66 -55.18 -16.24
CA ALA A 203 -4.86 -56.18 -16.98
C ALA A 203 -4.47 -57.36 -16.10
N GLN A 204 -4.04 -57.12 -14.85
CA GLN A 204 -3.73 -58.17 -13.90
C GLN A 204 -4.99 -59.03 -13.57
N ARG A 205 -6.14 -58.38 -13.36
CA ARG A 205 -7.41 -59.04 -13.12
C ARG A 205 -7.78 -59.94 -14.31
N GLU A 206 -7.64 -59.44 -15.54
CA GLU A 206 -7.94 -60.23 -16.74
C GLU A 206 -6.98 -61.41 -16.90
N GLY A 207 -5.66 -61.17 -16.68
CA GLY A 207 -4.66 -62.25 -16.68
C GLY A 207 -5.01 -63.35 -15.62
N ASN A 208 -5.30 -62.96 -14.41
CA ASN A 208 -5.69 -63.90 -13.33
C ASN A 208 -7.01 -64.65 -13.69
N ARG A 209 -7.94 -63.98 -14.37
CA ARG A 209 -9.19 -64.61 -14.82
C ARG A 209 -8.89 -65.64 -15.91
N LEU A 210 -8.11 -65.32 -16.90
CA LEU A 210 -7.74 -66.25 -17.95
C LEU A 210 -7.00 -67.48 -17.41
N GLU A 211 -6.03 -67.24 -16.49
CA GLU A 211 -5.34 -68.36 -15.80
C GLU A 211 -6.30 -69.26 -15.02
N ALA A 212 -7.25 -68.64 -14.30
CA ALA A 212 -8.24 -69.40 -13.52
C ALA A 212 -9.22 -70.24 -14.41
N TYR A 213 -9.54 -69.75 -15.64
CA TYR A 213 -10.43 -70.44 -16.54
C TYR A 213 -9.71 -71.39 -17.49
N GLU A 214 -8.40 -71.31 -17.73
CA GLU A 214 -7.62 -72.17 -18.59
C GLU A 214 -7.83 -73.68 -18.31
N PRO A 215 -7.82 -74.20 -17.05
CA PRO A 215 -8.06 -75.62 -16.78
C PRO A 215 -9.45 -76.09 -17.20
N TYR A 216 -10.45 -75.18 -17.13
CA TYR A 216 -11.84 -75.54 -17.53
C TYR A 216 -12.00 -75.56 -19.05
N GLU A 217 -11.34 -74.69 -19.78
CA GLU A 217 -11.32 -74.71 -21.23
C GLU A 217 -10.60 -75.95 -21.75
N ARG A 218 -9.48 -76.34 -21.17
CA ARG A 218 -8.79 -77.64 -21.49
C ARG A 218 -9.64 -78.85 -21.25
N LEU A 219 -10.42 -78.90 -20.20
CA LEU A 219 -11.34 -79.97 -19.94
C LEU A 219 -12.49 -80.01 -20.97
N GLY A 220 -12.96 -78.84 -21.44
CA GLY A 220 -13.99 -78.75 -22.46
C GLY A 220 -13.47 -79.30 -23.81
N TYR A 221 -12.24 -79.10 -24.18
CA TYR A 221 -11.62 -79.62 -25.41
C TYR A 221 -11.37 -81.13 -25.30
N GLN A 222 -11.00 -81.65 -24.12
CA GLN A 222 -10.86 -83.12 -23.90
C GLN A 222 -12.15 -83.85 -23.97
N GLY A 223 -13.29 -83.23 -23.55
CA GLY A 223 -14.60 -83.80 -23.62
C GLY A 223 -15.16 -83.89 -25.05
N GLN A 224 -14.76 -83.08 -25.96
CA GLN A 224 -15.17 -83.12 -27.36
C GLN A 224 -14.31 -84.05 -28.25
N GLY A 225 -13.18 -84.53 -27.77
CA GLY A 225 -12.31 -85.48 -28.48
C GLY A 225 -12.64 -87.00 -28.22
N ILE A 226 -13.67 -87.31 -27.44
CA ILE A 226 -14.07 -88.68 -27.08
C ILE A 226 -15.51 -88.92 -27.54
N ALA A 227 -15.87 -88.57 -28.77
CA ALA A 227 -17.12 -88.92 -29.40
C ALA A 227 -16.88 -89.66 -30.74
#